data_883caae2a60abc1560826dc7c46d60ba
#
_entry.id   883caae2a60abc1560826dc7c46d60ba
#
_cell.length_a   1.000
_cell.length_b   1.000
_cell.length_c   1.000
_cell.angle_alpha   90.00
_cell.angle_beta   90.00
_cell.angle_gamma   90.00
#
_symmetry.space_group_name_H-M   'P 1'
#
loop_
_entity.id
_entity.type
_entity.pdbx_description
1 polymer ?
#
loop_
_entity_poly.entity_id
_entity_poly.type
_entity_poly.pdbx_seq_one_letter_code
_entity_poly.pdbx_strand_id
1 'polypeptide(L)'
;MPNVLPLFKGWRVVMFTNDHRPPRVHVVGAEEHARFELLCDLGHVQLNSHIGFGISQLKQIERYLSNHLAQLCSEWERIHGH
;
A
#
# COMPACT_ATOMS: atom_id res chain seq x y z
N MET A 1 -1.79 9.54 10.16
CA MET A 1 -1.52 8.56 9.10
C MET A 1 -1.30 9.30 7.79
N PRO A 2 -0.08 9.27 7.29
CA PRO A 2 0.17 9.96 6.03
C PRO A 2 -0.41 9.22 4.84
N ASN A 3 -1.07 9.98 3.97
CA ASN A 3 -1.48 9.48 2.67
C ASN A 3 -0.25 9.58 1.77
N VAL A 4 0.12 8.47 1.14
CA VAL A 4 1.36 8.42 0.35
C VAL A 4 1.10 8.44 -1.14
N LEU A 5 -0.15 8.29 -1.57
CA LEU A 5 -0.55 8.42 -2.97
C LEU A 5 -1.91 9.10 -3.02
N PRO A 6 -2.26 9.71 -4.17
CA PRO A 6 -3.60 10.28 -4.34
C PRO A 6 -4.68 9.22 -4.16
N LEU A 7 -5.89 9.66 -3.87
CA LEU A 7 -7.03 8.77 -3.77
C LEU A 7 -7.17 7.95 -5.05
N PHE A 8 -7.45 6.66 -4.88
CA PHE A 8 -7.68 5.76 -6.00
C PHE A 8 -9.09 5.21 -5.84
N LYS A 9 -10.01 5.71 -6.66
CA LYS A 9 -11.42 5.29 -6.63
C LYS A 9 -12.03 5.46 -5.24
N GLY A 10 -11.66 6.53 -4.54
CA GLY A 10 -12.19 6.81 -3.21
C GLY A 10 -11.49 6.09 -2.09
N TRP A 11 -10.49 5.26 -2.38
CA TRP A 11 -9.72 4.57 -1.36
C TRP A 11 -8.42 5.31 -1.10
N ARG A 12 -7.97 5.30 0.16
CA ARG A 12 -6.74 5.98 0.55
C ARG A 12 -5.60 4.98 0.66
N VAL A 13 -4.43 5.40 0.20
CA VAL A 13 -3.21 4.60 0.35
C VAL A 13 -2.38 5.26 1.43
N VAL A 14 -2.18 4.56 2.55
CA VAL A 14 -1.55 5.15 3.72
C VAL A 14 -0.43 4.25 4.23
N MET A 15 0.53 4.87 4.92
CA MET A 15 1.55 4.17 5.70
C MET A 15 1.40 4.61 7.14
N PHE A 16 1.47 3.64 8.07
CA PHE A 16 1.42 3.97 9.48
C PHE A 16 2.84 4.23 9.96
N THR A 17 3.00 5.32 10.71
CA THR A 17 4.33 5.73 11.15
C THR A 17 4.93 4.78 12.19
N ASN A 18 4.09 3.98 12.84
CA ASN A 18 4.55 3.04 13.85
C ASN A 18 4.66 1.61 13.32
N ASP A 19 4.54 1.41 12.01
CA ASP A 19 4.78 0.10 11.42
C ASP A 19 6.27 -0.23 11.47
N HIS A 20 6.55 -1.52 11.49
CA HIS A 20 7.92 -2.03 11.45
C HIS A 20 8.17 -2.73 10.12
N ARG A 21 9.45 -2.96 9.80
CA ARG A 21 9.78 -3.72 8.60
C ARG A 21 9.15 -5.11 8.67
N PRO A 22 8.78 -5.69 7.52
CA PRO A 22 9.06 -5.21 6.15
C PRO A 22 8.16 -4.05 5.74
N PRO A 23 8.58 -3.29 4.72
CA PRO A 23 7.77 -2.17 4.22
C PRO A 23 6.40 -2.63 3.75
N ARG A 24 5.38 -1.84 4.08
CA ARG A 24 4.01 -2.16 3.68
C ARG A 24 3.16 -0.92 3.58
N VAL A 25 2.05 -1.05 2.83
CA VAL A 25 1.06 0.02 2.73
C VAL A 25 -0.31 -0.55 3.04
N HIS A 26 -1.21 0.33 3.40
CA HIS A 26 -2.60 -0.02 3.66
C HIS A 26 -3.47 0.76 2.68
N VAL A 27 -4.47 0.08 2.12
CA VAL A 27 -5.47 0.71 1.26
C VAL A 27 -6.77 0.66 2.02
N VAL A 28 -7.33 1.83 2.31
CA VAL A 28 -8.44 1.95 3.26
C VAL A 28 -9.62 2.64 2.60
N GLY A 29 -10.77 2.00 2.63
CA GLY A 29 -12.04 2.59 2.23
C GLY A 29 -12.95 2.78 3.43
N ALA A 30 -14.22 3.06 3.18
CA ALA A 30 -15.18 3.26 4.26
C ALA A 30 -15.35 1.99 5.09
N GLU A 31 -15.43 0.84 4.41
CA GLU A 31 -15.62 -0.44 5.08
C GLU A 31 -14.63 -1.50 4.58
N GLU A 32 -13.64 -1.06 3.79
CA GLU A 32 -12.67 -1.99 3.20
C GLU A 32 -11.27 -1.69 3.70
N HIS A 33 -10.46 -2.72 3.73
CA HIS A 33 -9.07 -2.57 4.16
C HIS A 33 -8.24 -3.67 3.50
N ALA A 34 -7.12 -3.30 2.92
CA ALA A 34 -6.17 -4.26 2.39
C ALA A 34 -4.76 -3.85 2.83
N ARG A 35 -3.92 -4.85 3.06
CA ARG A 35 -2.54 -4.63 3.45
C ARG A 35 -1.64 -5.30 2.43
N PHE A 36 -0.70 -4.53 1.88
CA PHE A 36 0.24 -5.03 0.87
C PHE A 36 1.65 -4.83 1.37
N GLU A 37 2.46 -5.86 1.22
CA GLU A 37 3.89 -5.74 1.47
C GLU A 37 4.58 -5.21 0.22
N LEU A 38 5.54 -4.31 0.43
CA LEU A 38 6.31 -3.74 -0.67
C LEU A 38 7.59 -4.53 -0.82
N LEU A 39 7.66 -5.33 -1.88
CA LEU A 39 8.87 -6.12 -2.16
C LEU A 39 9.78 -5.30 -3.05
N CYS A 40 10.41 -4.30 -2.45
CA CYS A 40 11.16 -3.29 -3.18
C CYS A 40 12.30 -3.90 -3.99
N ASP A 41 12.97 -4.89 -3.44
CA ASP A 41 14.08 -5.54 -4.15
C ASP A 41 13.61 -6.39 -5.31
N LEU A 42 12.39 -6.91 -5.23
CA LEU A 42 11.85 -7.79 -6.26
C LEU A 42 11.02 -7.04 -7.29
N GLY A 43 10.64 -5.81 -6.99
CA GLY A 43 9.93 -4.98 -7.94
C GLY A 43 8.44 -5.22 -8.03
N HIS A 44 7.82 -5.78 -6.99
CA HIS A 44 6.37 -5.95 -6.99
C HIS A 44 5.83 -5.88 -5.56
N VAL A 45 4.50 -5.92 -5.45
CA VAL A 45 3.81 -5.89 -4.15
C VAL A 45 3.16 -7.25 -3.91
N GLN A 46 2.89 -7.54 -2.64
CA GLN A 46 2.27 -8.80 -2.25
C GLN A 46 1.12 -8.53 -1.28
N LEU A 47 -0.05 -9.05 -1.61
CA LEU A 47 -1.22 -8.90 -0.74
C LEU A 47 -1.04 -9.78 0.50
N ASN A 48 -1.14 -9.16 1.68
CA ASN A 48 -1.02 -9.89 2.94
C ASN A 48 -2.37 -10.19 3.57
N SER A 49 -3.31 -9.23 3.49
CA SER A 49 -4.64 -9.46 4.06
C SER A 49 -5.60 -8.45 3.45
N HIS A 50 -6.90 -8.78 3.50
CA HIS A 50 -7.91 -7.86 3.00
C HIS A 50 -9.25 -8.17 3.64
N ILE A 51 -10.09 -7.14 3.71
CA ILE A 51 -11.48 -7.23 4.16
C ILE A 51 -12.28 -6.29 3.28
N GLY A 52 -13.39 -6.77 2.74
CA GLY A 52 -14.34 -5.92 2.02
C GLY A 52 -14.07 -5.67 0.56
N PHE A 53 -12.87 -5.97 0.08
CA PHE A 53 -12.56 -5.81 -1.35
C PHE A 53 -12.85 -7.09 -2.10
N GLY A 54 -13.40 -6.95 -3.32
CA GLY A 54 -13.52 -8.09 -4.22
C GLY A 54 -12.24 -8.36 -4.97
N ILE A 55 -12.16 -9.51 -5.63
CA ILE A 55 -10.96 -9.93 -6.34
C ILE A 55 -10.58 -8.92 -7.42
N SER A 56 -11.58 -8.45 -8.18
CA SER A 56 -11.33 -7.48 -9.24
C SER A 56 -10.76 -6.19 -8.69
N GLN A 57 -11.29 -5.74 -7.55
CA GLN A 57 -10.80 -4.53 -6.90
C GLN A 57 -9.36 -4.70 -6.43
N LEU A 58 -9.05 -5.86 -5.83
CA LEU A 58 -7.70 -6.14 -5.36
C LEU A 58 -6.70 -6.15 -6.50
N LYS A 59 -7.08 -6.67 -7.66
CA LYS A 59 -6.20 -6.66 -8.83
C LYS A 59 -5.93 -5.25 -9.32
N GLN A 60 -6.95 -4.40 -9.31
CA GLN A 60 -6.78 -3.01 -9.70
C GLN A 60 -5.86 -2.28 -8.73
N ILE A 61 -6.04 -2.53 -7.43
CA ILE A 61 -5.21 -1.92 -6.40
C ILE A 61 -3.76 -2.38 -6.57
N GLU A 62 -3.56 -3.67 -6.76
CA GLU A 62 -2.22 -4.22 -6.94
C GLU A 62 -1.50 -3.56 -8.12
N ARG A 63 -2.21 -3.39 -9.22
CA ARG A 63 -1.63 -2.73 -10.40
C ARG A 63 -1.28 -1.29 -10.10
N TYR A 64 -2.16 -0.59 -9.41
CA TYR A 64 -1.92 0.80 -9.06
C TYR A 64 -0.69 0.95 -8.17
N LEU A 65 -0.59 0.09 -7.15
CA LEU A 65 0.55 0.13 -6.24
C LEU A 65 1.85 -0.25 -6.96
N SER A 66 1.79 -1.25 -7.84
CA SER A 66 2.97 -1.68 -8.59
C SER A 66 3.49 -0.56 -9.49
N ASN A 67 2.57 0.21 -10.09
CA ASN A 67 2.97 1.32 -10.96
C ASN A 67 3.63 2.44 -10.18
N HIS A 68 3.45 2.48 -8.86
CA HIS A 68 4.03 3.52 -8.00
C HIS A 68 5.01 2.94 -6.98
N LEU A 69 5.53 1.75 -7.24
CA LEU A 69 6.33 1.03 -6.25
C LEU A 69 7.58 1.80 -5.83
N ALA A 70 8.30 2.39 -6.79
CA ALA A 70 9.51 3.12 -6.45
C ALA A 70 9.20 4.28 -5.51
N GLN A 71 8.11 5.00 -5.80
CA GLN A 71 7.67 6.10 -4.95
C GLN A 71 7.29 5.61 -3.56
N LEU A 72 6.58 4.48 -3.49
CA LEU A 72 6.16 3.92 -2.21
C LEU A 72 7.36 3.48 -1.38
N CYS A 73 8.35 2.86 -2.02
CA CYS A 73 9.55 2.43 -1.30
C CYS A 73 10.32 3.64 -0.77
N SER A 74 10.42 4.71 -1.56
CA SER A 74 11.05 5.94 -1.11
C SER A 74 10.30 6.55 0.07
N GLU A 75 8.97 6.55 0.01
CA GLU A 75 8.16 7.10 1.10
C GLU A 75 8.34 6.31 2.38
N TRP A 76 8.45 4.99 2.26
CA TRP A 76 8.70 4.16 3.43
C TRP A 76 10.01 4.56 4.10
N GLU A 77 11.07 4.71 3.32
CA GLU A 77 12.38 5.09 3.87
C GLU A 77 12.31 6.48 4.48
N ARG A 78 11.62 7.41 3.84
CA ARG A 78 11.51 8.78 4.35
C ARG A 78 10.79 8.80 5.69
N ILE A 79 9.73 8.02 5.82
CA ILE A 79 8.89 8.02 7.03
C ILE A 79 9.55 7.24 8.16
N HIS A 80 10.17 6.11 7.84
CA HIS A 80 10.66 5.18 8.86
C HIS A 80 12.16 5.29 9.11
N GLY A 81 12.87 6.04 8.29
CA GLY A 81 14.31 6.32 8.49
C GLY A 81 15.08 5.09 8.20
N HIS A 82 15.14 4.18 7.95
CA HIS A 82 15.98 3.00 7.75
C HIS A 82 16.29 2.35 9.09
#